data_e66360a9bdce3e7d2b3a75e2d8359e9d
#
_entry.id   e66360a9bdce3e7d2b3a75e2d8359e9d
#
_cell.length_a   1.000
_cell.length_b   1.000
_cell.length_c   1.000
_cell.angle_alpha   90.00
_cell.angle_beta   90.00
_cell.angle_gamma   90.00
#
_symmetry.space_group_name_H-M   'P 1'
#
loop_
_entity.id
_entity.type
_entity.pdbx_description
1 polymer ?
#
loop_
_entity_poly.entity_id
_entity_poly.type
_entity_poly.pdbx_seq_one_letter_code
_entity_poly.pdbx_strand_id
1 'polypeptide(L)'
;MDRRTSKLISAFAAGLTTLAMTVAAAHAAPPGELPFGVYDPDGDFSKDGEVVIEHLFLPWEDVYLQSLYDADEYALERNRSLLVTVEPWTWSRSERNTARYLRQGIENGTYDPNMKAICDILGTLKSPVTLRWAHEMEDKSGQFIWADWEPEAYIAAYRHMIDLCRESAPNITVMWSPLGYENMDEYYPGDDYADLIGVSVFGLQAWDQYKFGHDQTFDEIFAPRYERAAKYGKPVVVAELGYVGRQAYVETWKNTVRQVKAEYPSLVGVVYFNYPEVYPWPEGFGLPDWRVKNQILD
;
A
#
# COMPACT_ATOMS: atom_id res chain seq x y z
N MET A 1 -62.15 -58.30 40.14
CA MET A 1 -61.23 -57.74 41.14
C MET A 1 -59.81 -57.82 40.52
N ASP A 2 -59.37 -56.76 40.00
CA ASP A 2 -57.92 -56.43 39.99
C ASP A 2 -57.68 -55.02 39.51
N ARG A 3 -57.07 -54.23 40.37
CA ARG A 3 -56.74 -52.80 40.11
C ARG A 3 -55.37 -52.72 39.46
N ARG A 4 -55.27 -52.26 38.23
CA ARG A 4 -53.99 -51.87 37.61
C ARG A 4 -53.79 -50.36 37.75
N THR A 5 -52.86 -50.04 38.61
CA THR A 5 -52.33 -48.68 38.77
C THR A 5 -51.48 -48.31 37.56
N SER A 6 -51.89 -47.24 36.81
CA SER A 6 -51.14 -46.62 35.74
C SER A 6 -50.15 -45.63 36.37
N LYS A 7 -48.82 -45.84 36.15
CA LYS A 7 -47.75 -44.89 36.50
C LYS A 7 -47.55 -43.93 35.29
N LEU A 8 -47.87 -42.68 35.51
CA LEU A 8 -47.50 -41.59 34.62
C LEU A 8 -46.00 -41.31 34.75
N ILE A 9 -45.23 -41.47 33.65
CA ILE A 9 -43.85 -41.10 33.55
C ILE A 9 -43.84 -39.71 32.87
N SER A 10 -43.54 -38.67 33.65
CA SER A 10 -43.27 -37.34 33.13
C SER A 10 -41.83 -37.28 32.57
N ALA A 11 -41.72 -37.17 31.26
CA ALA A 11 -40.44 -36.90 30.61
C ALA A 11 -40.16 -35.39 30.63
N PHE A 12 -39.16 -34.98 31.40
CA PHE A 12 -38.57 -33.63 31.31
C PHE A 12 -37.67 -33.58 30.10
N ALA A 13 -38.09 -32.88 29.06
CA ALA A 13 -37.22 -32.51 27.95
C ALA A 13 -36.39 -31.27 28.33
N ALA A 14 -35.13 -31.49 28.68
CA ALA A 14 -34.16 -30.42 28.85
C ALA A 14 -33.75 -29.89 27.46
N GLY A 15 -34.29 -28.75 27.06
CA GLY A 15 -33.87 -28.05 25.85
C GLY A 15 -32.45 -27.45 26.08
N LEU A 16 -31.43 -28.03 25.47
CA LEU A 16 -30.13 -27.39 25.34
C LEU A 16 -30.27 -26.27 24.26
N THR A 17 -30.39 -25.05 24.71
CA THR A 17 -30.17 -23.86 23.84
C THR A 17 -28.67 -23.69 23.65
N THR A 18 -28.14 -24.18 22.56
CA THR A 18 -26.78 -23.82 22.10
C THR A 18 -26.78 -22.35 21.69
N LEU A 19 -26.22 -21.50 22.54
CA LEU A 19 -25.92 -20.12 22.21
C LEU A 19 -24.76 -20.16 21.20
N ALA A 20 -25.06 -20.01 19.91
CA ALA A 20 -24.06 -19.80 18.89
C ALA A 20 -23.43 -18.40 19.14
N MET A 21 -22.27 -18.37 19.80
CA MET A 21 -21.43 -17.18 19.80
C MET A 21 -20.93 -17.01 18.37
N THR A 22 -21.52 -16.09 17.63
CA THR A 22 -20.91 -15.54 16.43
C THR A 22 -19.68 -14.77 16.90
N VAL A 23 -18.51 -15.39 16.78
CA VAL A 23 -17.25 -14.66 16.85
C VAL A 23 -17.28 -13.72 15.65
N ALA A 24 -17.54 -12.43 15.90
CA ALA A 24 -17.33 -11.41 14.90
C ALA A 24 -15.87 -11.53 14.47
N ALA A 25 -15.63 -11.74 13.18
CA ALA A 25 -14.28 -11.70 12.66
C ALA A 25 -13.68 -10.34 13.08
N ALA A 26 -12.61 -10.37 13.83
CA ALA A 26 -11.92 -9.15 14.20
C ALA A 26 -11.45 -8.49 12.91
N HIS A 27 -11.92 -7.26 12.63
CA HIS A 27 -11.44 -6.50 11.51
C HIS A 27 -9.94 -6.24 11.71
N ALA A 28 -9.13 -6.60 10.73
CA ALA A 28 -7.70 -6.32 10.75
C ALA A 28 -7.42 -4.84 10.43
N ALA A 29 -8.33 -4.19 9.68
CA ALA A 29 -8.22 -2.77 9.36
C ALA A 29 -8.25 -1.88 10.62
N PRO A 30 -7.42 -0.84 10.67
CA PRO A 30 -7.48 0.18 11.71
C PRO A 30 -8.86 0.87 11.74
N PRO A 31 -9.38 1.27 12.91
CA PRO A 31 -10.63 2.02 13.00
C PRO A 31 -10.48 3.41 12.38
N GLY A 32 -11.51 3.88 11.66
CA GLY A 32 -11.54 5.22 11.07
C GLY A 32 -12.42 5.32 9.84
N GLU A 33 -12.50 6.54 9.28
CA GLU A 33 -13.42 6.87 8.18
C GLU A 33 -12.71 6.98 6.82
N LEU A 34 -11.38 7.20 6.80
CA LEU A 34 -10.63 7.26 5.55
C LEU A 34 -10.68 5.92 4.81
N PRO A 35 -10.88 5.93 3.48
CA PRO A 35 -10.71 4.75 2.63
C PRO A 35 -9.42 4.01 2.95
N PHE A 36 -9.53 2.69 3.10
CA PHE A 36 -8.43 1.83 3.50
C PHE A 36 -8.05 0.86 2.39
N GLY A 37 -6.78 0.87 2.04
CA GLY A 37 -6.17 -0.08 1.11
C GLY A 37 -5.16 -0.96 1.81
N VAL A 38 -4.73 -2.01 1.12
CA VAL A 38 -3.72 -2.93 1.65
C VAL A 38 -2.89 -3.56 0.54
N TYR A 39 -1.58 -3.68 0.77
CA TYR A 39 -0.72 -4.67 0.12
C TYR A 39 -0.65 -5.89 1.04
N ASP A 40 -1.24 -7.00 0.62
CA ASP A 40 -1.50 -8.16 1.49
C ASP A 40 -1.26 -9.50 0.80
N PRO A 41 -0.01 -9.85 0.46
CA PRO A 41 0.29 -11.11 -0.22
C PRO A 41 -0.09 -12.37 0.56
N ASP A 42 -0.12 -12.27 1.90
CA ASP A 42 -0.47 -13.39 2.79
C ASP A 42 -2.00 -13.58 2.93
N GLY A 43 -2.81 -12.59 2.52
CA GLY A 43 -4.27 -12.64 2.56
C GLY A 43 -4.90 -12.43 3.95
N ASP A 44 -4.18 -11.81 4.88
CA ASP A 44 -4.68 -11.50 6.23
C ASP A 44 -5.94 -10.60 6.19
N PHE A 45 -6.08 -9.74 5.15
CA PHE A 45 -7.21 -8.85 4.91
C PHE A 45 -8.18 -9.33 3.83
N SER A 46 -8.05 -10.57 3.35
CA SER A 46 -8.83 -11.08 2.21
C SER A 46 -10.35 -11.07 2.45
N LYS A 47 -10.79 -11.11 3.71
CA LYS A 47 -12.20 -11.11 4.14
C LYS A 47 -12.62 -9.81 4.85
N ASP A 48 -11.74 -8.83 4.95
CA ASP A 48 -12.03 -7.57 5.63
C ASP A 48 -12.81 -6.65 4.69
N GLY A 49 -14.07 -6.34 5.05
CA GLY A 49 -14.97 -5.49 4.28
C GLY A 49 -14.60 -4.00 4.31
N GLU A 50 -13.69 -3.56 5.18
CA GLU A 50 -13.20 -2.19 5.26
C GLU A 50 -12.16 -1.87 4.18
N VAL A 51 -11.56 -2.91 3.56
CA VAL A 51 -10.59 -2.75 2.50
C VAL A 51 -11.28 -2.43 1.19
N VAL A 52 -10.95 -1.28 0.61
CA VAL A 52 -11.51 -0.79 -0.67
C VAL A 52 -10.46 -0.58 -1.76
N ILE A 53 -9.17 -0.74 -1.44
CA ILE A 53 -8.06 -0.64 -2.39
C ILE A 53 -7.18 -1.88 -2.23
N GLU A 54 -6.94 -2.59 -3.34
CA GLU A 54 -5.96 -3.67 -3.42
C GLU A 54 -4.67 -3.10 -4.01
N HIS A 55 -3.58 -3.17 -3.26
CA HIS A 55 -2.28 -2.67 -3.72
C HIS A 55 -1.42 -3.82 -4.23
N LEU A 56 -0.83 -3.65 -5.39
CA LEU A 56 0.05 -4.60 -6.05
C LEU A 56 1.39 -3.96 -6.37
N PHE A 57 2.48 -4.68 -6.12
CA PHE A 57 3.80 -4.34 -6.64
C PHE A 57 4.12 -5.23 -7.84
N LEU A 58 4.50 -4.61 -8.93
CA LEU A 58 4.71 -5.27 -10.21
C LEU A 58 6.08 -4.87 -10.77
N PRO A 59 7.06 -5.78 -10.82
CA PRO A 59 8.26 -5.54 -11.60
C PRO A 59 7.91 -5.49 -13.09
N TRP A 60 8.65 -4.72 -13.90
CA TRP A 60 8.35 -4.66 -15.31
C TRP A 60 9.15 -5.65 -16.19
N GLU A 61 10.08 -6.38 -15.58
CA GLU A 61 10.77 -7.55 -16.18
C GLU A 61 10.42 -8.82 -15.42
N ASP A 62 10.48 -9.96 -16.10
CA ASP A 62 10.28 -11.30 -15.52
C ASP A 62 8.95 -11.48 -14.76
N VAL A 63 7.90 -10.85 -15.28
CA VAL A 63 6.57 -10.86 -14.68
C VAL A 63 5.56 -11.62 -15.53
N TYR A 64 4.70 -12.39 -14.88
CA TYR A 64 3.55 -13.04 -15.52
C TYR A 64 2.36 -12.08 -15.58
N LEU A 65 2.28 -11.26 -16.64
CA LEU A 65 1.30 -10.18 -16.75
C LEU A 65 -0.16 -10.64 -16.72
N GLN A 66 -0.45 -11.90 -17.06
CA GLN A 66 -1.81 -12.45 -16.98
C GLN A 66 -2.36 -12.46 -15.54
N SER A 67 -1.49 -12.44 -14.52
CA SER A 67 -1.90 -12.33 -13.12
C SER A 67 -2.64 -11.02 -12.80
N LEU A 68 -2.52 -9.99 -13.64
CA LEU A 68 -3.29 -8.75 -13.49
C LEU A 68 -4.79 -8.97 -13.72
N TYR A 69 -5.18 -9.93 -14.59
CA TYR A 69 -6.59 -10.29 -14.75
C TYR A 69 -7.13 -11.04 -13.52
N ASP A 70 -6.31 -11.92 -12.92
CA ASP A 70 -6.68 -12.60 -11.68
C ASP A 70 -6.85 -11.60 -10.54
N ALA A 71 -5.98 -10.57 -10.47
CA ALA A 71 -6.07 -9.48 -9.52
C ALA A 71 -7.31 -8.61 -9.74
N ASP A 72 -7.68 -8.33 -10.99
CA ASP A 72 -8.91 -7.60 -11.35
C ASP A 72 -10.15 -8.37 -10.91
N GLU A 73 -10.24 -9.67 -11.19
CA GLU A 73 -11.34 -10.52 -10.74
C GLU A 73 -11.44 -10.53 -9.21
N TYR A 74 -10.32 -10.71 -8.52
CA TYR A 74 -10.24 -10.67 -7.07
C TYR A 74 -10.74 -9.34 -6.49
N ALA A 75 -10.34 -8.21 -7.09
CA ALA A 75 -10.75 -6.88 -6.67
C ALA A 75 -12.24 -6.63 -6.92
N LEU A 76 -12.75 -7.01 -8.10
CA LEU A 76 -14.17 -6.88 -8.46
C LEU A 76 -15.10 -7.66 -7.51
N GLU A 77 -14.74 -8.91 -7.18
CA GLU A 77 -15.50 -9.72 -6.23
C GLU A 77 -15.64 -9.07 -4.85
N ARG A 78 -14.71 -8.17 -4.50
CA ARG A 78 -14.63 -7.51 -3.18
C ARG A 78 -14.96 -6.02 -3.22
N ASN A 79 -15.40 -5.50 -4.37
CA ASN A 79 -15.61 -4.05 -4.57
C ASN A 79 -14.37 -3.21 -4.24
N ARG A 80 -13.18 -3.68 -4.61
CA ARG A 80 -11.92 -2.97 -4.43
C ARG A 80 -11.47 -2.33 -5.74
N SER A 81 -10.81 -1.18 -5.66
CA SER A 81 -10.00 -0.62 -6.74
C SER A 81 -8.58 -1.20 -6.68
N LEU A 82 -7.83 -1.05 -7.76
CA LEU A 82 -6.43 -1.47 -7.84
C LEU A 82 -5.49 -0.27 -7.74
N LEU A 83 -4.51 -0.33 -6.85
CA LEU A 83 -3.32 0.50 -6.86
C LEU A 83 -2.17 -0.38 -7.36
N VAL A 84 -1.67 -0.10 -8.56
CA VAL A 84 -0.60 -0.88 -9.19
C VAL A 84 0.70 -0.07 -9.16
N THR A 85 1.62 -0.49 -8.33
CA THR A 85 2.98 0.06 -8.29
C THR A 85 3.84 -0.70 -9.28
N VAL A 86 4.30 -0.02 -10.33
CA VAL A 86 5.23 -0.57 -11.31
C VAL A 86 6.64 -0.19 -10.92
N GLU A 87 7.45 -1.20 -10.65
CA GLU A 87 8.84 -1.09 -10.24
C GLU A 87 9.77 -1.38 -11.42
N PRO A 88 10.52 -0.40 -11.90
CA PRO A 88 11.36 -0.57 -13.09
C PRO A 88 12.69 -1.29 -12.80
N TRP A 89 12.62 -2.48 -12.21
CA TRP A 89 13.78 -3.34 -12.00
C TRP A 89 14.29 -3.92 -13.31
N THR A 90 15.62 -3.98 -13.46
CA THR A 90 16.29 -4.57 -14.63
C THR A 90 16.93 -5.91 -14.29
N TRP A 91 16.18 -6.79 -13.65
CA TRP A 91 16.65 -8.04 -13.03
C TRP A 91 17.03 -9.16 -14.01
N SER A 92 16.44 -9.17 -15.20
CA SER A 92 16.64 -10.26 -16.14
C SER A 92 18.12 -10.56 -16.41
N ARG A 93 18.98 -9.59 -16.11
CA ARG A 93 20.43 -9.74 -16.02
C ARG A 93 20.93 -8.88 -14.87
N SER A 94 21.53 -9.50 -13.86
CA SER A 94 21.95 -8.81 -12.63
C SER A 94 22.96 -7.68 -12.87
N GLU A 95 23.84 -7.82 -13.91
CA GLU A 95 24.79 -6.76 -14.30
C GLU A 95 24.12 -5.52 -14.88
N ARG A 96 22.85 -5.61 -15.28
CA ARG A 96 22.04 -4.48 -15.76
C ARG A 96 21.16 -3.85 -14.68
N ASN A 97 21.05 -4.46 -13.51
CA ASN A 97 20.24 -3.92 -12.42
C ASN A 97 20.95 -2.76 -11.74
N THR A 98 21.14 -1.67 -12.48
CA THR A 98 21.80 -0.44 -12.04
C THR A 98 21.07 0.78 -12.57
N ALA A 99 21.16 1.89 -11.83
CA ALA A 99 20.63 3.19 -12.25
C ALA A 99 21.07 3.58 -13.67
N ARG A 100 22.34 3.30 -14.01
CA ARG A 100 22.89 3.60 -15.33
C ARG A 100 22.16 2.85 -16.45
N TYR A 101 22.00 1.53 -16.34
CA TYR A 101 21.36 0.73 -17.38
C TYR A 101 19.87 1.04 -17.49
N LEU A 102 19.19 1.22 -16.36
CA LEU A 102 17.79 1.62 -16.35
C LEU A 102 17.58 2.94 -17.09
N ARG A 103 18.33 3.98 -16.70
CA ARG A 103 18.25 5.31 -17.31
C ARG A 103 18.53 5.28 -18.81
N GLN A 104 19.64 4.65 -19.23
CA GLN A 104 19.97 4.52 -20.65
C GLN A 104 18.90 3.74 -21.44
N GLY A 105 18.33 2.70 -20.84
CA GLY A 105 17.29 1.89 -21.46
C GLY A 105 15.97 2.66 -21.64
N ILE A 106 15.62 3.54 -20.71
CA ILE A 106 14.46 4.43 -20.83
C ILE A 106 14.73 5.48 -21.92
N GLU A 107 15.89 6.16 -21.87
CA GLU A 107 16.27 7.20 -22.81
C GLU A 107 16.27 6.73 -24.27
N ASN A 108 16.62 5.48 -24.53
CA ASN A 108 16.70 4.90 -25.87
C ASN A 108 15.49 4.05 -26.28
N GLY A 109 14.43 3.99 -25.44
CA GLY A 109 13.21 3.24 -25.69
C GLY A 109 13.32 1.71 -25.50
N THR A 110 14.40 1.19 -24.93
CA THR A 110 14.57 -0.26 -24.70
C THR A 110 13.45 -0.82 -23.82
N TYR A 111 12.96 -0.04 -22.83
CA TYR A 111 11.94 -0.45 -21.88
C TYR A 111 10.51 -0.02 -22.26
N ASP A 112 10.32 0.67 -23.39
CA ASP A 112 8.99 1.04 -23.86
C ASP A 112 8.07 -0.17 -24.04
N PRO A 113 8.54 -1.31 -24.63
CA PRO A 113 7.71 -2.51 -24.72
C PRO A 113 7.26 -3.09 -23.40
N ASN A 114 8.09 -2.99 -22.35
CA ASN A 114 7.74 -3.46 -21.00
C ASN A 114 6.59 -2.65 -20.43
N MET A 115 6.73 -1.32 -20.43
CA MET A 115 5.69 -0.41 -19.93
C MET A 115 4.41 -0.53 -20.74
N LYS A 116 4.54 -0.57 -22.08
CA LYS A 116 3.40 -0.71 -22.99
C LYS A 116 2.63 -2.01 -22.75
N ALA A 117 3.31 -3.14 -22.59
CA ALA A 117 2.66 -4.42 -22.32
C ALA A 117 1.87 -4.43 -21.00
N ILE A 118 2.38 -3.77 -19.96
CA ILE A 118 1.67 -3.59 -18.69
C ILE A 118 0.43 -2.72 -18.93
N CYS A 119 0.58 -1.56 -19.56
CA CYS A 119 -0.51 -0.60 -19.73
C CYS A 119 -1.58 -1.08 -20.71
N ASP A 120 -1.22 -1.88 -21.72
CA ASP A 120 -2.18 -2.55 -22.60
C ASP A 120 -3.15 -3.44 -21.79
N ILE A 121 -2.67 -4.11 -20.74
CA ILE A 121 -3.54 -4.87 -19.83
C ILE A 121 -4.31 -3.95 -18.89
N LEU A 122 -3.63 -3.01 -18.21
CA LEU A 122 -4.28 -2.08 -17.27
C LEU A 122 -5.46 -1.36 -17.90
N GLY A 123 -5.34 -0.98 -19.19
CA GLY A 123 -6.43 -0.33 -19.95
C GLY A 123 -7.64 -1.21 -20.23
N THR A 124 -7.54 -2.53 -20.05
CA THR A 124 -8.64 -3.51 -20.25
C THR A 124 -9.30 -3.96 -18.97
N LEU A 125 -8.70 -3.66 -17.79
CA LEU A 125 -9.24 -4.06 -16.51
C LEU A 125 -10.56 -3.35 -16.22
N LYS A 126 -11.41 -3.97 -15.42
CA LYS A 126 -12.74 -3.48 -15.08
C LYS A 126 -12.77 -2.72 -13.75
N SER A 127 -11.87 -3.05 -12.84
CA SER A 127 -11.68 -2.31 -11.61
C SER A 127 -11.10 -0.93 -11.90
N PRO A 128 -11.43 0.12 -11.13
CA PRO A 128 -10.70 1.39 -11.20
C PRO A 128 -9.22 1.16 -10.90
N VAL A 129 -8.33 1.64 -11.78
CA VAL A 129 -6.89 1.45 -11.65
C VAL A 129 -6.18 2.77 -11.38
N THR A 130 -5.35 2.79 -10.35
CA THR A 130 -4.36 3.82 -10.10
C THR A 130 -2.96 3.27 -10.39
N LEU A 131 -2.24 3.90 -11.30
CA LEU A 131 -0.85 3.58 -11.62
C LEU A 131 0.09 4.42 -10.75
N ARG A 132 1.04 3.75 -10.12
CA ARG A 132 2.15 4.34 -9.37
C ARG A 132 3.46 3.81 -9.97
N TRP A 133 4.25 4.65 -10.61
CA TRP A 133 5.48 4.23 -11.29
C TRP A 133 6.71 4.81 -10.58
N ALA A 134 7.75 3.99 -10.36
CA ALA A 134 9.06 4.40 -9.84
C ALA A 134 8.95 5.35 -8.62
N HIS A 135 8.29 4.86 -7.58
CA HIS A 135 8.04 5.57 -6.34
C HIS A 135 9.32 5.91 -5.54
N GLU A 136 9.20 6.81 -4.58
CA GLU A 136 10.26 7.15 -3.60
C GLU A 136 11.58 7.57 -4.25
N MET A 137 11.47 8.35 -5.32
CA MET A 137 12.58 8.74 -6.19
C MET A 137 13.64 9.61 -5.51
N GLU A 138 13.29 10.27 -4.41
CA GLU A 138 14.23 11.07 -3.62
C GLU A 138 15.02 10.26 -2.58
N ASP A 139 14.81 8.92 -2.52
CA ASP A 139 15.55 8.05 -1.61
C ASP A 139 17.04 8.00 -1.95
N LYS A 140 17.87 8.10 -0.91
CA LYS A 140 19.36 8.05 -1.00
C LYS A 140 19.95 6.82 -0.36
N SER A 141 19.12 5.86 0.07
CA SER A 141 19.59 4.62 0.71
C SER A 141 20.30 3.67 -0.26
N GLY A 142 19.99 3.81 -1.57
CA GLY A 142 20.44 2.88 -2.61
C GLY A 142 19.53 1.65 -2.73
N GLN A 143 18.37 1.66 -2.10
CA GLN A 143 17.35 0.61 -2.24
C GLN A 143 16.86 0.49 -3.68
N PHE A 144 16.55 1.60 -4.32
CA PHE A 144 15.96 1.65 -5.64
C PHE A 144 16.92 2.16 -6.71
N ILE A 145 17.04 1.43 -7.83
CA ILE A 145 17.89 1.84 -8.96
C ILE A 145 17.34 3.05 -9.75
N TRP A 146 16.09 3.45 -9.50
CA TRP A 146 15.44 4.63 -10.09
C TRP A 146 15.47 5.85 -9.16
N ALA A 147 15.97 5.69 -7.93
CA ALA A 147 16.07 6.77 -6.97
C ALA A 147 17.42 7.51 -7.04
N ASP A 148 17.49 8.69 -6.42
CA ASP A 148 18.66 9.58 -6.36
C ASP A 148 19.25 9.93 -7.74
N TRP A 149 18.39 9.98 -8.76
CA TRP A 149 18.78 10.50 -10.07
C TRP A 149 18.78 12.03 -10.04
N GLU A 150 19.47 12.65 -11.04
CA GLU A 150 19.25 14.06 -11.31
C GLU A 150 17.75 14.29 -11.57
N PRO A 151 17.12 15.28 -10.90
CA PRO A 151 15.67 15.48 -10.97
C PRO A 151 15.10 15.55 -12.38
N GLU A 152 15.79 16.28 -13.28
CA GLU A 152 15.35 16.44 -14.67
C GLU A 152 15.33 15.09 -15.42
N ALA A 153 16.27 14.20 -15.10
CA ALA A 153 16.34 12.89 -15.72
C ALA A 153 15.20 11.99 -15.24
N TYR A 154 14.88 12.01 -13.93
CA TYR A 154 13.73 11.31 -13.40
C TYR A 154 12.41 11.83 -13.99
N ILE A 155 12.23 13.15 -13.99
CA ILE A 155 11.01 13.78 -14.55
C ILE A 155 10.82 13.41 -16.02
N ALA A 156 11.88 13.43 -16.82
CA ALA A 156 11.81 13.05 -18.23
C ALA A 156 11.41 11.57 -18.40
N ALA A 157 12.02 10.67 -17.62
CA ALA A 157 11.70 9.23 -17.62
C ALA A 157 10.26 8.98 -17.15
N TYR A 158 9.84 9.62 -16.05
CA TYR A 158 8.49 9.50 -15.52
C TYR A 158 7.44 9.93 -16.57
N ARG A 159 7.59 11.11 -17.14
CA ARG A 159 6.67 11.63 -18.16
C ARG A 159 6.60 10.70 -19.36
N HIS A 160 7.74 10.23 -19.86
CA HIS A 160 7.80 9.30 -20.98
C HIS A 160 7.01 8.01 -20.68
N MET A 161 7.19 7.41 -19.50
CA MET A 161 6.48 6.19 -19.13
C MET A 161 4.97 6.42 -18.95
N ILE A 162 4.57 7.55 -18.39
CA ILE A 162 3.15 7.89 -18.26
C ILE A 162 2.50 8.16 -19.61
N ASP A 163 3.19 8.86 -20.53
CA ASP A 163 2.69 9.10 -21.87
C ASP A 163 2.47 7.78 -22.64
N LEU A 164 3.43 6.85 -22.60
CA LEU A 164 3.29 5.52 -23.16
C LEU A 164 2.07 4.76 -22.57
N CYS A 165 1.88 4.87 -21.26
CA CYS A 165 0.75 4.21 -20.61
C CYS A 165 -0.59 4.78 -21.08
N ARG A 166 -0.69 6.08 -21.22
CA ARG A 166 -1.92 6.76 -21.65
C ARG A 166 -2.35 6.43 -23.08
N GLU A 167 -1.43 5.96 -23.93
CA GLU A 167 -1.79 5.47 -25.26
C GLU A 167 -2.76 4.29 -25.22
N SER A 168 -2.58 3.37 -24.25
CA SER A 168 -3.41 2.17 -24.08
C SER A 168 -4.43 2.28 -22.98
N ALA A 169 -4.14 3.07 -21.94
CA ALA A 169 -4.96 3.27 -20.75
C ALA A 169 -5.28 4.76 -20.52
N PRO A 170 -6.04 5.43 -21.40
CA PRO A 170 -6.23 6.89 -21.36
C PRO A 170 -6.98 7.39 -20.12
N ASN A 171 -7.71 6.52 -19.43
CA ASN A 171 -8.51 6.85 -18.26
C ASN A 171 -7.85 6.39 -16.94
N ILE A 172 -6.58 5.98 -16.99
CA ILE A 172 -5.87 5.56 -15.79
C ILE A 172 -5.62 6.75 -14.86
N THR A 173 -5.84 6.56 -13.57
CA THR A 173 -5.43 7.54 -12.57
C THR A 173 -3.94 7.39 -12.29
N VAL A 174 -3.20 8.48 -12.27
CA VAL A 174 -1.74 8.47 -12.06
C VAL A 174 -1.40 9.02 -10.70
N MET A 175 -0.68 8.23 -9.90
CA MET A 175 -0.16 8.62 -8.60
C MET A 175 1.35 8.87 -8.69
N TRP A 176 1.78 10.13 -8.52
CA TRP A 176 3.17 10.43 -8.25
C TRP A 176 3.44 10.24 -6.76
N SER A 177 4.47 9.46 -6.40
CA SER A 177 4.61 8.99 -5.02
C SER A 177 6.04 9.15 -4.48
N PRO A 178 6.37 10.33 -3.96
CA PRO A 178 7.60 10.59 -3.21
C PRO A 178 7.53 10.02 -1.79
N LEU A 179 8.67 9.94 -1.10
CA LEU A 179 8.74 9.77 0.36
C LEU A 179 8.15 10.97 1.11
N GLY A 180 8.14 12.13 0.48
CA GLY A 180 7.72 13.39 1.09
C GLY A 180 8.84 14.12 1.81
N TYR A 181 10.10 13.94 1.40
CA TYR A 181 11.25 14.64 1.96
C TYR A 181 11.35 16.09 1.44
N GLU A 182 12.28 16.87 2.01
CA GLU A 182 12.42 18.30 1.72
C GLU A 182 12.71 18.59 0.25
N ASN A 183 13.39 17.69 -0.44
CA ASN A 183 13.76 17.81 -1.85
C ASN A 183 12.74 17.20 -2.83
N MET A 184 11.57 16.74 -2.36
CA MET A 184 10.57 16.13 -3.25
C MET A 184 10.14 17.05 -4.40
N ASP A 185 10.15 18.38 -4.16
CA ASP A 185 9.73 19.37 -5.15
C ASP A 185 10.58 19.35 -6.41
N GLU A 186 11.85 18.99 -6.28
CA GLU A 186 12.77 18.93 -7.40
C GLU A 186 12.34 17.87 -8.43
N TYR A 187 11.59 16.84 -7.97
CA TYR A 187 11.15 15.69 -8.76
C TYR A 187 9.70 15.79 -9.25
N TYR A 188 9.01 16.90 -9.02
CA TYR A 188 7.60 17.01 -9.40
C TYR A 188 7.43 16.99 -10.92
N PRO A 189 6.67 16.02 -11.48
CA PRO A 189 6.56 15.86 -12.92
C PRO A 189 5.63 16.87 -13.58
N GLY A 190 4.91 17.68 -12.82
CA GLY A 190 3.92 18.63 -13.28
C GLY A 190 2.48 18.13 -13.17
N ASP A 191 1.54 19.09 -13.17
CA ASP A 191 0.12 18.84 -12.87
C ASP A 191 -0.55 17.87 -13.83
N ASP A 192 -0.12 17.81 -15.07
CA ASP A 192 -0.66 16.91 -16.09
C ASP A 192 -0.23 15.44 -15.86
N TYR A 193 0.77 15.20 -15.01
CA TYR A 193 1.35 13.87 -14.76
C TYR A 193 1.11 13.34 -13.36
N ALA A 194 0.31 14.03 -12.55
CA ALA A 194 -0.06 13.60 -11.21
C ALA A 194 -1.53 13.93 -10.93
N ASP A 195 -2.37 12.90 -10.83
CA ASP A 195 -3.76 13.02 -10.39
C ASP A 195 -3.87 12.91 -8.88
N LEU A 196 -3.00 12.09 -8.27
CA LEU A 196 -2.86 11.86 -6.83
C LEU A 196 -1.39 12.02 -6.42
N ILE A 197 -1.16 12.42 -5.17
CA ILE A 197 0.17 12.38 -4.56
C ILE A 197 0.19 11.34 -3.46
N GLY A 198 1.05 10.33 -3.61
CA GLY A 198 1.32 9.32 -2.59
C GLY A 198 2.49 9.73 -1.71
N VAL A 199 2.43 9.39 -0.42
CA VAL A 199 3.59 9.49 0.48
C VAL A 199 3.68 8.22 1.30
N SER A 200 4.91 7.83 1.70
CA SER A 200 5.12 6.67 2.56
C SER A 200 5.27 7.13 4.01
N VAL A 201 4.64 6.40 4.95
CA VAL A 201 4.67 6.72 6.38
C VAL A 201 4.87 5.44 7.18
N PHE A 202 6.04 5.31 7.78
CA PHE A 202 6.38 4.14 8.58
C PHE A 202 6.79 4.54 9.99
N GLY A 203 6.29 3.79 11.00
CA GLY A 203 6.65 3.94 12.40
C GLY A 203 7.36 2.70 12.92
N LEU A 204 8.65 2.82 13.22
CA LEU A 204 9.45 1.78 13.88
C LEU A 204 9.84 2.29 15.27
N GLN A 205 9.15 1.82 16.32
CA GLN A 205 9.32 2.35 17.67
C GLN A 205 10.79 2.36 18.12
N ALA A 206 11.53 1.28 17.86
CA ALA A 206 12.94 1.20 18.23
C ALA A 206 13.81 2.26 17.52
N TRP A 207 13.51 2.53 16.25
CA TRP A 207 14.15 3.60 15.48
C TRP A 207 13.78 4.98 16.01
N ASP A 208 12.49 5.21 16.28
CA ASP A 208 11.99 6.48 16.81
C ASP A 208 12.69 6.84 18.12
N GLN A 209 12.74 5.89 19.05
CA GLN A 209 13.43 6.03 20.33
C GLN A 209 14.93 6.34 20.16
N TYR A 210 15.58 5.66 19.23
CA TYR A 210 17.00 5.86 18.94
C TYR A 210 17.26 7.24 18.32
N LYS A 211 16.45 7.61 17.32
CA LYS A 211 16.70 8.79 16.48
C LYS A 211 16.21 10.09 17.14
N PHE A 212 15.06 10.03 17.81
CA PHE A 212 14.34 11.21 18.33
C PHE A 212 14.25 11.22 19.87
N GLY A 213 14.58 10.12 20.53
CA GLY A 213 14.51 9.99 21.98
C GLY A 213 13.10 9.78 22.52
N HIS A 214 12.10 9.62 21.66
CA HIS A 214 10.70 9.34 22.00
C HIS A 214 9.99 8.60 20.88
N ASP A 215 8.83 8.02 21.19
CA ASP A 215 7.93 7.40 20.22
C ASP A 215 7.37 8.48 19.28
N GLN A 216 7.54 8.30 17.98
CA GLN A 216 6.91 9.18 16.99
C GLN A 216 5.45 8.75 16.79
N THR A 217 4.57 9.71 16.68
CA THR A 217 3.17 9.49 16.28
C THR A 217 3.02 9.55 14.76
N PHE A 218 1.90 9.04 14.25
CA PHE A 218 1.56 9.19 12.83
C PHE A 218 1.63 10.67 12.40
N ASP A 219 1.05 11.56 13.19
CA ASP A 219 0.99 12.99 12.85
C ASP A 219 2.38 13.66 12.82
N GLU A 220 3.28 13.31 13.73
CA GLU A 220 4.64 13.86 13.75
C GLU A 220 5.43 13.49 12.49
N ILE A 221 5.21 12.29 11.94
CA ILE A 221 5.85 11.85 10.70
C ILE A 221 5.11 12.38 9.46
N PHE A 222 3.78 12.34 9.48
CA PHE A 222 2.94 12.66 8.32
C PHE A 222 2.81 14.16 8.06
N ALA A 223 2.61 14.99 9.10
CA ALA A 223 2.33 16.42 8.92
C ALA A 223 3.33 17.14 8.01
N PRO A 224 4.67 17.04 8.20
CA PRO A 224 5.61 17.71 7.32
C PRO A 224 5.60 17.18 5.88
N ARG A 225 5.28 15.89 5.66
CA ARG A 225 5.13 15.29 4.33
C ARG A 225 3.86 15.77 3.67
N TYR A 226 2.76 15.82 4.44
CA TYR A 226 1.48 16.34 3.98
C TYR A 226 1.57 17.80 3.55
N GLU A 227 2.19 18.67 4.35
CA GLU A 227 2.37 20.08 4.02
C GLU A 227 3.07 20.26 2.66
N ARG A 228 4.08 19.45 2.38
CA ARG A 228 4.77 19.48 1.09
C ARG A 228 3.89 18.95 -0.05
N ALA A 229 3.16 17.86 0.17
CA ALA A 229 2.29 17.26 -0.83
C ALA A 229 1.06 18.13 -1.14
N ALA A 230 0.43 18.71 -0.12
CA ALA A 230 -0.81 19.48 -0.25
C ALA A 230 -0.66 20.75 -1.08
N LYS A 231 0.54 21.32 -1.19
CA LYS A 231 0.79 22.55 -1.98
C LYS A 231 0.51 22.41 -3.47
N TYR A 232 0.50 21.19 -4.00
CA TYR A 232 0.15 20.93 -5.41
C TYR A 232 -1.37 20.92 -5.67
N GLY A 233 -2.20 21.05 -4.63
CA GLY A 233 -3.65 21.07 -4.78
C GLY A 233 -4.27 19.75 -5.25
N LYS A 234 -3.54 18.65 -5.17
CA LYS A 234 -4.00 17.31 -5.52
C LYS A 234 -4.46 16.55 -4.27
N PRO A 235 -5.35 15.55 -4.43
CA PRO A 235 -5.62 14.62 -3.33
C PRO A 235 -4.34 13.90 -2.90
N VAL A 236 -4.19 13.71 -1.58
CA VAL A 236 -3.04 13.05 -0.96
C VAL A 236 -3.45 11.68 -0.44
N VAL A 237 -2.62 10.68 -0.64
CA VAL A 237 -2.80 9.32 -0.13
C VAL A 237 -1.55 8.93 0.66
N VAL A 238 -1.72 8.31 1.81
CA VAL A 238 -0.62 7.55 2.40
C VAL A 238 -0.53 6.24 1.61
N ALA A 239 0.36 6.21 0.62
CA ALA A 239 0.46 5.11 -0.35
C ALA A 239 1.11 3.86 0.25
N GLU A 240 1.95 4.04 1.27
CA GLU A 240 2.49 2.97 2.09
C GLU A 240 2.49 3.36 3.55
N LEU A 241 1.84 2.53 4.37
CA LEU A 241 1.72 2.71 5.81
C LEU A 241 2.17 1.43 6.52
N GLY A 242 3.07 1.53 7.47
CA GLY A 242 3.41 0.44 8.37
C GLY A 242 3.80 0.98 9.74
N TYR A 243 3.52 0.20 10.78
CA TYR A 243 3.97 0.55 12.13
C TYR A 243 4.17 -0.71 12.96
N VAL A 244 5.25 -0.72 13.74
CA VAL A 244 5.62 -1.87 14.58
C VAL A 244 6.29 -1.39 15.87
N GLY A 245 5.93 -1.99 16.99
CA GLY A 245 6.47 -1.67 18.30
C GLY A 245 5.72 -2.36 19.43
N ARG A 246 5.85 -1.87 20.65
CA ARG A 246 5.08 -2.38 21.79
C ARG A 246 3.59 -2.06 21.61
N GLN A 247 2.75 -2.81 22.31
CA GLN A 247 1.29 -2.70 22.20
C GLN A 247 0.79 -1.24 22.27
N ALA A 248 1.22 -0.45 23.25
CA ALA A 248 0.75 0.93 23.39
C ALA A 248 1.12 1.84 22.21
N TYR A 249 2.29 1.63 21.60
CA TYR A 249 2.72 2.32 20.38
C TYR A 249 1.82 1.95 19.21
N VAL A 250 1.63 0.66 18.98
CA VAL A 250 0.78 0.14 17.91
C VAL A 250 -0.67 0.61 18.06
N GLU A 251 -1.23 0.61 19.26
CA GLU A 251 -2.59 1.11 19.51
C GLU A 251 -2.72 2.61 19.24
N THR A 252 -1.71 3.42 19.58
CA THR A 252 -1.69 4.85 19.25
C THR A 252 -1.77 5.07 17.74
N TRP A 253 -0.94 4.37 16.96
CA TRP A 253 -0.97 4.43 15.51
C TRP A 253 -2.30 3.94 14.96
N LYS A 254 -2.74 2.76 15.37
CA LYS A 254 -3.98 2.14 14.92
C LYS A 254 -5.19 3.05 15.08
N ASN A 255 -5.26 3.82 16.18
CA ASN A 255 -6.38 4.71 16.46
C ASN A 255 -6.29 6.07 15.74
N THR A 256 -5.18 6.37 15.06
CA THR A 256 -4.94 7.69 14.43
C THR A 256 -4.88 7.67 12.91
N VAL A 257 -4.38 6.60 12.32
CA VAL A 257 -3.99 6.57 10.88
C VAL A 257 -5.14 6.73 9.90
N ARG A 258 -6.38 6.40 10.28
CA ARG A 258 -7.57 6.50 9.41
C ARG A 258 -8.55 7.61 9.84
N GLN A 259 -8.15 8.47 10.76
CA GLN A 259 -9.04 9.53 11.21
C GLN A 259 -9.11 10.67 10.18
N VAL A 260 -10.32 11.14 9.88
CA VAL A 260 -10.51 12.39 9.12
C VAL A 260 -10.16 13.55 10.04
N LYS A 261 -9.22 14.38 9.62
CA LYS A 261 -8.73 15.52 10.40
C LYS A 261 -8.84 16.82 9.60
N ALA A 262 -9.26 17.89 10.27
CA ALA A 262 -9.35 19.21 9.65
C ALA A 262 -7.99 19.74 9.17
N GLU A 263 -6.91 19.28 9.77
CA GLU A 263 -5.53 19.62 9.42
C GLU A 263 -5.08 18.99 8.10
N TYR A 264 -5.76 17.91 7.67
CA TYR A 264 -5.40 17.16 6.45
C TYR A 264 -6.56 17.06 5.45
N PRO A 265 -7.13 18.20 4.99
CA PRO A 265 -8.35 18.19 4.18
C PRO A 265 -8.17 17.51 2.80
N SER A 266 -6.95 17.37 2.30
CA SER A 266 -6.66 16.69 1.04
C SER A 266 -6.30 15.21 1.21
N LEU A 267 -6.20 14.69 2.44
CA LEU A 267 -5.96 13.27 2.68
C LEU A 267 -7.22 12.47 2.36
N VAL A 268 -7.15 11.61 1.35
CA VAL A 268 -8.29 10.86 0.82
C VAL A 268 -8.23 9.36 1.03
N GLY A 269 -7.15 8.83 1.59
CA GLY A 269 -7.02 7.40 1.87
C GLY A 269 -5.66 7.02 2.42
N VAL A 270 -5.59 5.80 2.97
CA VAL A 270 -4.37 5.20 3.48
C VAL A 270 -4.26 3.75 3.01
N VAL A 271 -3.06 3.32 2.64
CA VAL A 271 -2.78 1.96 2.15
C VAL A 271 -1.74 1.31 3.06
N TYR A 272 -2.12 0.23 3.71
CA TYR A 272 -1.27 -0.49 4.64
C TYR A 272 -0.35 -1.48 3.90
N PHE A 273 0.91 -1.49 4.27
CA PHE A 273 1.91 -2.41 3.73
C PHE A 273 2.02 -3.64 4.66
N ASN A 274 1.17 -4.65 4.41
CA ASN A 274 1.09 -5.87 5.24
C ASN A 274 2.12 -6.93 4.81
N TYR A 275 3.39 -6.53 4.81
CA TYR A 275 4.49 -7.42 4.41
C TYR A 275 5.76 -7.11 5.22
N PRO A 276 6.71 -8.06 5.37
CA PRO A 276 8.01 -7.74 5.93
C PRO A 276 8.81 -6.81 5.03
N GLU A 277 9.60 -5.95 5.64
CA GLU A 277 10.57 -5.14 4.91
C GLU A 277 11.57 -6.02 4.15
N VAL A 278 11.93 -5.61 2.94
CA VAL A 278 12.90 -6.34 2.09
C VAL A 278 14.26 -5.67 2.03
N TYR A 279 14.32 -4.41 2.45
CA TYR A 279 15.56 -3.63 2.52
C TYR A 279 15.83 -3.21 3.96
N PRO A 280 17.07 -3.39 4.48
CA PRO A 280 17.33 -3.14 5.88
C PRO A 280 17.22 -1.66 6.23
N TRP A 281 16.51 -1.38 7.32
CA TRP A 281 16.46 -0.04 7.89
C TRP A 281 17.85 0.44 8.29
N PRO A 282 18.08 1.76 8.21
CA PRO A 282 19.39 2.34 8.49
C PRO A 282 19.92 1.99 9.89
N GLU A 283 21.21 2.15 10.08
CA GLU A 283 21.89 2.07 11.38
C GLU A 283 21.69 0.71 12.09
N GLY A 284 21.40 -0.36 11.32
CA GLY A 284 21.36 -1.72 11.85
C GLY A 284 20.00 -2.15 12.45
N PHE A 285 18.93 -1.40 12.21
CA PHE A 285 17.59 -1.75 12.69
C PHE A 285 16.96 -2.93 11.94
N GLY A 286 17.63 -3.49 10.93
CA GLY A 286 17.26 -4.74 10.29
C GLY A 286 16.05 -4.61 9.37
N LEU A 287 15.26 -5.69 9.30
CA LEU A 287 14.09 -5.83 8.44
C LEU A 287 12.83 -5.84 9.32
N PRO A 288 12.16 -4.68 9.54
CA PRO A 288 10.91 -4.66 10.29
C PRO A 288 9.84 -5.52 9.64
N ASP A 289 9.00 -6.15 10.43
CA ASP A 289 7.85 -6.92 9.95
C ASP A 289 6.57 -6.12 10.19
N TRP A 290 6.05 -5.49 9.13
CA TRP A 290 4.87 -4.62 9.21
C TRP A 290 3.55 -5.40 9.25
N ARG A 291 3.58 -6.74 9.08
CA ARG A 291 2.34 -7.52 9.08
C ARG A 291 1.58 -7.37 10.38
N VAL A 292 0.27 -7.15 10.26
CA VAL A 292 -0.61 -6.95 11.43
C VAL A 292 -0.51 -8.05 12.48
N LYS A 293 -0.18 -9.27 12.06
CA LYS A 293 0.05 -10.42 12.96
C LYS A 293 1.36 -10.36 13.73
N ASN A 294 2.31 -9.51 13.32
CA ASN A 294 3.66 -9.41 13.89
C ASN A 294 4.01 -7.98 14.35
N GLN A 295 3.09 -7.03 14.22
CA GLN A 295 3.36 -5.61 14.52
C GLN A 295 3.55 -5.31 16.01
N ILE A 296 3.12 -6.21 16.92
CA ILE A 296 3.30 -6.03 18.36
C ILE A 296 4.56 -6.81 18.79
N LEU A 297 5.51 -6.07 19.36
CA LEU A 297 6.75 -6.60 19.90
C LEU A 297 6.65 -6.66 21.43
N ASP A 298 7.10 -7.77 22.02
CA ASP A 298 7.11 -8.01 23.49
C ASP A 298 8.14 -7.13 24.22
#